data_fca46c647028168fbb68d0aaf4ee968b
#
_entry.id   fca46c647028168fbb68d0aaf4ee968b
#
_cell.length_a   1.000
_cell.length_b   1.000
_cell.length_c   1.000
_cell.angle_alpha   90.00
_cell.angle_beta   90.00
_cell.angle_gamma   90.00
#
_symmetry.space_group_name_H-M   'P 1'
#
loop_
_entity.id
_entity.type
_entity.pdbx_description
1 polymer ?
#
loop_
_entity_poly.entity_id
_entity_poly.type
_entity_poly.pdbx_seq_one_letter_code
_entity_poly.pdbx_strand_id
1 'polypeptide(L)' 'MGKSIKIKDLNDRIYLVDDIDQFVSHINEYHAHGVSIHEENGFFFQIDDFFREKIKQLSTK' A
#
# COMPACT_ATOMS: atom_id res chain seq x y z
N MET A 1 17.29 3.87 -3.14
CA MET A 1 16.54 3.64 -4.34
C MET A 1 15.38 2.69 -4.08
N GLY A 2 14.17 3.11 -4.41
CA GLY A 2 13.00 2.29 -4.14
C GLY A 2 12.80 1.21 -5.17
N LYS A 3 11.88 0.29 -4.85
CA LYS A 3 11.46 -0.76 -5.75
C LYS A 3 10.09 -0.45 -6.31
N SER A 4 9.91 -0.70 -7.59
CA SER A 4 8.60 -0.56 -8.22
C SER A 4 7.84 -1.86 -8.08
N ILE A 5 6.65 -1.77 -7.50
CA ILE A 5 5.79 -2.93 -7.24
C ILE A 5 4.41 -2.63 -7.79
N LYS A 6 3.79 -3.62 -8.41
CA LYS A 6 2.42 -3.51 -8.88
C LYS A 6 1.48 -4.08 -7.84
N ILE A 7 0.47 -3.30 -7.45
CA ILE A 7 -0.56 -3.78 -6.55
C ILE A 7 -1.92 -3.41 -7.10
N LYS A 8 -2.95 -4.14 -6.68
CA LYS A 8 -4.30 -3.85 -7.10
C LYS A 8 -4.99 -2.98 -6.08
N ASP A 9 -5.74 -2.00 -6.57
CA ASP A 9 -6.52 -1.15 -5.68
C ASP A 9 -7.89 -1.78 -5.41
N LEU A 10 -8.74 -1.05 -4.69
CA LEU A 10 -10.04 -1.54 -4.30
C LEU A 10 -10.92 -1.87 -5.51
N ASN A 11 -10.69 -1.21 -6.63
CA ASN A 11 -11.45 -1.41 -7.85
C ASN A 11 -10.77 -2.38 -8.82
N ASP A 12 -9.81 -3.14 -8.32
CA ASP A 12 -9.11 -4.16 -9.12
C ASP A 12 -8.22 -3.57 -10.21
N ARG A 13 -7.88 -2.29 -10.11
CA ARG A 13 -6.97 -1.67 -11.06
C ARG A 13 -5.54 -1.82 -10.58
N ILE A 14 -4.63 -1.95 -11.54
CA ILE A 14 -3.21 -2.09 -11.21
C ILE A 14 -2.61 -0.71 -10.96
N TYR A 15 -1.96 -0.58 -9.82
CA TYR A 15 -1.24 0.64 -9.48
C TYR A 15 0.23 0.33 -9.31
N LEU A 16 1.06 1.08 -9.99
CA LEU A 16 2.51 0.91 -9.88
C LEU A 16 3.03 1.81 -8.77
N VAL A 17 3.55 1.18 -7.73
CA VAL A 17 4.14 1.89 -6.60
C VAL A 17 5.62 2.06 -6.88
N ASP A 18 6.05 3.30 -7.04
CA ASP A 18 7.44 3.58 -7.39
C ASP A 18 8.40 3.25 -6.27
N ASP A 19 7.99 3.49 -5.04
CA ASP A 19 8.83 3.27 -3.87
C ASP A 19 7.99 2.55 -2.82
N ILE A 20 8.08 1.24 -2.82
CA ILE A 20 7.27 0.42 -1.91
C ILE A 20 7.63 0.70 -0.46
N ASP A 21 8.89 0.99 -0.17
CA ASP A 21 9.30 1.26 1.20
C ASP A 21 8.66 2.53 1.72
N GLN A 22 8.59 3.56 0.89
CA GLN A 22 7.94 4.80 1.29
C GLN A 22 6.43 4.60 1.42
N PHE A 23 5.85 3.81 0.54
CA PHE A 23 4.43 3.51 0.61
C PHE A 23 4.08 2.79 1.91
N VAL A 24 4.88 1.79 2.28
CA VAL A 24 4.68 1.05 3.52
C VAL A 24 4.83 1.97 4.72
N SER A 25 5.82 2.86 4.68
CA SER A 25 6.04 3.81 5.76
C SER A 25 4.84 4.72 5.95
N HIS A 26 4.27 5.21 4.85
CA HIS A 26 3.08 6.05 4.91
C HIS A 26 1.91 5.29 5.53
N ILE A 27 1.69 4.07 5.07
CA ILE A 27 0.58 3.26 5.60
C ILE A 27 0.76 3.01 7.09
N ASN A 28 1.98 2.70 7.52
CA ASN A 28 2.23 2.45 8.93
C ASN A 28 2.05 3.70 9.79
N GLU A 29 2.30 4.86 9.21
CA GLU A 29 2.20 6.10 9.97
C GLU A 29 0.76 6.60 10.06
N TYR A 30 0.01 6.51 8.98
CA TYR A 30 -1.31 7.13 8.90
C TYR A 30 -2.45 6.12 8.89
N HIS A 31 -2.18 4.85 8.65
CA HIS A 31 -3.20 3.82 8.54
C HIS A 31 -2.80 2.58 9.33
N ALA A 32 -2.20 2.78 10.50
CA ALA A 32 -1.61 1.68 11.25
C ALA A 32 -2.64 0.83 11.99
N HIS A 33 -3.84 1.37 12.23
CA HIS A 33 -4.84 0.70 13.04
C HIS A 33 -6.18 0.68 12.34
N GLY A 34 -6.93 -0.41 12.56
CA GLY A 34 -8.29 -0.50 12.06
C GLY A 34 -8.36 -0.60 10.55
N VAL A 35 -9.52 -0.25 10.04
CA VAL A 35 -9.78 -0.28 8.60
C VAL A 35 -10.01 1.14 8.12
N SER A 36 -9.32 1.51 7.05
CA SER A 36 -9.49 2.85 6.47
C SER A 36 -9.29 2.77 4.97
N ILE A 37 -9.65 3.85 4.28
CA ILE A 37 -9.47 3.94 2.83
C ILE A 37 -8.38 4.97 2.57
N HIS A 38 -7.37 4.56 1.82
CA HIS A 38 -6.30 5.44 1.39
C HIS A 38 -6.44 5.71 -0.10
N GLU A 39 -6.46 6.97 -0.48
CA GLU A 39 -6.55 7.35 -1.88
C GLU A 39 -5.19 7.88 -2.33
N GLU A 40 -4.72 7.39 -3.48
CA GLU A 40 -3.45 7.81 -4.02
C GLU A 40 -3.55 7.87 -5.54
N ASN A 41 -3.37 9.07 -6.09
CA ASN A 41 -3.39 9.29 -7.54
C ASN A 41 -4.64 8.74 -8.21
N GLY A 42 -5.79 8.84 -7.53
CA GLY A 42 -7.04 8.36 -8.08
C GLY A 42 -7.31 6.88 -7.85
N PHE A 43 -6.41 6.20 -7.15
CA PHE A 43 -6.59 4.80 -6.78
C PHE A 43 -6.96 4.71 -5.31
N PHE A 44 -7.84 3.78 -4.99
CA PHE A 44 -8.36 3.63 -3.63
C PHE A 44 -7.96 2.29 -3.06
N PHE A 45 -7.42 2.29 -1.86
CA PHE A 45 -6.94 1.08 -1.20
C PHE A 45 -7.63 0.95 0.14
N GLN A 46 -8.20 -0.23 0.39
CA GLN A 46 -8.74 -0.53 1.70
C GLN A 46 -7.60 -1.04 2.57
N ILE A 47 -7.29 -0.29 3.61
CA ILE A 47 -6.17 -0.62 4.48
C ILE A 47 -6.72 -1.35 5.70
N ASP A 48 -6.34 -2.61 5.85
CA ASP A 48 -6.69 -3.43 7.00
C ASP A 48 -5.47 -4.27 7.37
N ASP A 49 -5.65 -5.17 8.32
CA ASP A 49 -4.53 -5.99 8.77
C ASP A 49 -3.94 -6.83 7.65
N PHE A 50 -4.81 -7.37 6.82
CA PHE A 50 -4.39 -8.19 5.71
C PHE A 50 -3.56 -7.38 4.69
N PHE A 51 -4.03 -6.18 4.38
CA PHE A 51 -3.33 -5.33 3.43
C PHE A 51 -1.98 -4.90 3.99
N ARG A 52 -1.96 -4.52 5.27
CA ARG A 52 -0.72 -4.07 5.89
C ARG A 52 0.33 -5.19 5.88
N GLU A 53 -0.10 -6.41 6.15
CA GLU A 53 0.80 -7.54 6.13
C GLU A 53 1.30 -7.82 4.72
N LYS A 54 0.42 -7.70 3.74
CA LYS A 54 0.77 -7.96 2.36
C LYS A 54 1.84 -7.00 1.85
N ILE A 55 1.65 -5.70 2.07
CA ILE A 55 2.63 -4.73 1.58
C ILE A 55 3.93 -4.79 2.35
N LYS A 56 3.86 -5.18 3.61
CA LYS A 56 5.05 -5.35 4.41
C LYS A 56 5.93 -6.45 3.82
N GLN A 57 5.31 -7.54 3.39
CA GLN A 57 6.07 -8.63 2.77
C GLN A 57 6.66 -8.21 1.44
N LEU A 58 5.94 -7.37 0.69
CA LEU A 58 6.45 -6.90 -0.59
C LEU A 58 7.68 -6.02 -0.43
N SER A 59 7.80 -5.32 0.67
CA SER A 59 8.94 -4.44 0.91
C SER A 59 10.09 -5.14 1.64
N THR A 60 9.90 -6.38 2.04
CA THR A 60 10.93 -7.13 2.74
C THR A 60 12.08 -7.50 1.81
N LYS A 61 13.28 -7.38 2.32
CA LYS A 61 14.45 -7.76 1.56
C LYS A 61 14.93 -9.13 1.91
#